data_43f7a453adc1e015f7fa3006e1a0da5e
#
_entry.id   43f7a453adc1e015f7fa3006e1a0da5e
#
_cell.length_a   1.000
_cell.length_b   1.000
_cell.length_c   1.000
_cell.angle_alpha   90.00
_cell.angle_beta   90.00
_cell.angle_gamma   90.00
#
_symmetry.space_group_name_H-M   'P 1'
#
loop_
_entity.id
_entity.type
_entity.pdbx_description
1 polymer ?
#
loop_
_entity_poly.entity_id
_entity_poly.type
_entity_poly.pdbx_seq_one_letter_code
_entity_poly.pdbx_strand_id
1 'polypeptide(L)'
;MPAQPHKQAVTDASHLYEVERRARHCERPGFRITEIQLSPTQTVPWHTHTNVSDTFYVLEGEMRLFVQNPKEAIALKPGQSYAVAPGRPHLVTNAGARSMTFLVLQGVGEYDYVPMV
;
A
#
# COMPACT_ATOMS: atom_id res chain seq x y z
N MET A 1 -29.83 13.45 -4.16
CA MET A 1 -28.69 13.12 -4.97
C MET A 1 -28.27 11.70 -4.69
N PRO A 2 -27.99 11.01 -5.67
CA PRO A 2 -27.40 9.74 -5.39
C PRO A 2 -26.06 10.00 -4.73
N ALA A 3 -25.85 9.30 -3.70
CA ALA A 3 -24.52 9.27 -3.14
C ALA A 3 -23.56 8.90 -4.23
N GLN A 4 -22.41 9.51 -4.22
CA GLN A 4 -21.32 8.99 -4.99
C GLN A 4 -21.22 7.51 -4.68
N PRO A 5 -21.13 6.66 -5.67
CA PRO A 5 -20.76 5.29 -5.38
C PRO A 5 -19.34 5.36 -4.85
N HIS A 6 -19.22 5.47 -3.56
CA HIS A 6 -17.93 5.40 -2.93
C HIS A 6 -17.69 3.99 -2.45
N LYS A 7 -16.45 3.62 -2.45
CA LYS A 7 -16.06 2.30 -1.98
C LYS A 7 -16.15 2.25 -0.48
N GLN A 8 -16.68 1.17 0.03
CA GLN A 8 -16.69 0.94 1.47
C GLN A 8 -15.33 0.42 1.92
N ALA A 9 -14.97 0.74 3.15
CA ALA A 9 -13.80 0.18 3.77
C ALA A 9 -13.96 -1.33 3.91
N VAL A 10 -12.87 -2.06 3.67
CA VAL A 10 -12.82 -3.50 3.85
C VAL A 10 -11.69 -3.85 4.80
N THR A 11 -11.78 -5.03 5.42
CA THR A 11 -10.73 -5.52 6.32
C THR A 11 -9.79 -6.50 5.63
N ASP A 12 -10.16 -6.98 4.45
CA ASP A 12 -9.31 -7.85 3.63
C ASP A 12 -9.37 -7.36 2.20
N ALA A 13 -8.26 -6.83 1.71
CA ALA A 13 -8.14 -6.29 0.37
C ALA A 13 -7.44 -7.25 -0.59
N SER A 14 -7.12 -8.47 -0.15
CA SER A 14 -6.31 -9.39 -0.94
C SER A 14 -6.94 -9.77 -2.28
N HIS A 15 -8.26 -9.66 -2.40
CA HIS A 15 -8.99 -9.98 -3.63
C HIS A 15 -9.19 -8.76 -4.54
N LEU A 16 -8.77 -7.58 -4.13
CA LEU A 16 -9.04 -6.34 -4.86
C LEU A 16 -7.96 -5.99 -5.89
N TYR A 17 -6.79 -6.62 -5.79
CA TYR A 17 -5.71 -6.41 -6.74
C TYR A 17 -4.80 -7.63 -6.75
N GLU A 18 -4.06 -7.80 -7.83
CA GLU A 18 -3.18 -8.96 -8.01
C GLU A 18 -1.76 -8.64 -7.61
N VAL A 19 -1.10 -9.59 -6.99
CA VAL A 19 0.33 -9.54 -6.66
C VAL A 19 0.97 -10.85 -7.07
N GLU A 20 2.28 -10.85 -7.25
CA GLU A 20 3.00 -12.10 -7.51
C GLU A 20 3.09 -12.97 -6.26
N ARG A 21 3.29 -12.34 -5.11
CA ARG A 21 3.43 -13.04 -3.84
C ARG A 21 3.06 -12.13 -2.70
N ARG A 22 2.45 -12.72 -1.68
CA ARG A 22 2.10 -12.02 -0.43
C ARG A 22 2.43 -12.93 0.73
N ALA A 23 3.10 -12.39 1.76
CA ALA A 23 3.40 -13.13 2.98
C ALA A 23 3.16 -12.23 4.18
N ARG A 24 2.32 -12.69 5.11
CA ARG A 24 2.06 -11.97 6.36
C ARG A 24 3.09 -12.43 7.38
N HIS A 25 4.01 -11.55 7.77
CA HIS A 25 5.08 -11.88 8.71
C HIS A 25 4.68 -11.68 10.17
N CYS A 26 3.80 -10.75 10.43
CA CYS A 26 3.37 -10.44 11.78
C CYS A 26 1.96 -9.87 11.73
N GLU A 27 1.16 -10.28 12.69
CA GLU A 27 -0.17 -9.69 12.89
C GLU A 27 -0.47 -9.69 14.37
N ARG A 28 -0.72 -8.52 14.91
CA ARG A 28 -1.11 -8.28 16.29
C ARG A 28 -2.24 -7.27 16.27
N PRO A 29 -3.05 -7.17 17.34
CA PRO A 29 -4.05 -6.12 17.40
C PRO A 29 -3.43 -4.76 17.11
N GLY A 30 -3.93 -4.08 16.09
CA GLY A 30 -3.47 -2.76 15.70
C GLY A 30 -2.16 -2.69 14.92
N PHE A 31 -1.57 -3.82 14.54
CA PHE A 31 -0.29 -3.80 13.83
C PHE A 31 -0.09 -5.04 12.97
N ARG A 32 0.46 -4.84 11.76
CA ARG A 32 0.79 -5.97 10.88
C ARG A 32 1.93 -5.62 9.96
N ILE A 33 2.70 -6.64 9.58
CA ILE A 33 3.77 -6.55 8.61
C ILE A 33 3.48 -7.53 7.49
N THR A 34 3.41 -7.03 6.26
CA THR A 34 3.16 -7.87 5.10
C THR A 34 4.27 -7.64 4.08
N GLU A 35 4.75 -8.71 3.50
CA GLU A 35 5.69 -8.66 2.38
C GLU A 35 4.90 -8.86 1.10
N ILE A 36 5.11 -7.99 0.11
CA ILE A 36 4.41 -8.04 -1.17
C ILE A 36 5.44 -7.98 -2.29
N GLN A 37 5.22 -8.81 -3.32
CA GLN A 37 6.01 -8.77 -4.54
C GLN A 37 5.10 -8.42 -5.71
N LEU A 38 5.47 -7.38 -6.45
CA LEU A 38 4.73 -6.92 -7.63
C LEU A 38 5.57 -7.13 -8.88
N SER A 39 4.93 -7.60 -9.95
CA SER A 39 5.54 -7.57 -11.27
C SER A 39 5.59 -6.13 -11.79
N PRO A 40 6.31 -5.86 -12.90
CA PRO A 40 6.34 -4.52 -13.46
C PRO A 40 4.97 -3.96 -13.88
N THR A 41 3.98 -4.81 -14.09
CA THR A 41 2.64 -4.39 -14.53
C THR A 41 1.60 -4.40 -13.42
N GLN A 42 1.98 -4.82 -12.23
CA GLN A 42 1.05 -4.88 -11.10
C GLN A 42 1.20 -3.64 -10.22
N THR A 43 0.11 -3.25 -9.60
CA THR A 43 0.07 -2.10 -8.69
C THR A 43 -0.77 -2.44 -7.47
N VAL A 44 -0.51 -1.74 -6.36
CA VAL A 44 -1.52 -1.62 -5.31
C VAL A 44 -2.27 -0.33 -5.64
N PRO A 45 -3.53 -0.43 -6.07
CA PRO A 45 -4.25 0.74 -6.61
C PRO A 45 -4.52 1.80 -5.56
N TRP A 46 -4.95 2.97 -6.01
CA TRP A 46 -5.26 4.09 -5.14
C TRP A 46 -6.20 3.70 -4.01
N HIS A 47 -5.80 3.99 -2.78
CA HIS A 47 -6.60 3.70 -1.60
C HIS A 47 -6.14 4.55 -0.43
N THR A 48 -6.92 4.51 0.64
CA THR A 48 -6.56 5.09 1.94
C THR A 48 -6.77 4.05 3.03
N HIS A 49 -6.19 4.32 4.19
CA HIS A 49 -6.51 3.63 5.44
C HIS A 49 -6.99 4.66 6.43
N THR A 50 -8.04 4.35 7.18
CA THR A 50 -8.65 5.32 8.09
C THR A 50 -7.79 5.56 9.32
N ASN A 51 -7.25 4.48 9.90
CA ASN A 51 -6.65 4.56 11.24
C ASN A 51 -5.18 4.17 11.30
N VAL A 52 -4.62 3.61 10.23
CA VAL A 52 -3.24 3.12 10.26
C VAL A 52 -2.38 3.89 9.27
N SER A 53 -1.09 4.02 9.61
CA SER A 53 -0.08 4.45 8.66
C SER A 53 0.42 3.24 7.89
N ASP A 54 0.81 3.46 6.63
CA ASP A 54 1.54 2.48 5.84
C ASP A 54 2.99 2.93 5.75
N THR A 55 3.91 2.16 6.29
CA THR A 55 5.33 2.40 6.09
C THR A 55 5.85 1.37 5.11
N PHE A 56 6.30 1.85 3.95
CA PHE A 56 6.84 1.00 2.89
C PHE A 56 8.36 0.92 3.04
N TYR A 57 8.90 -0.27 2.95
CA TYR A 57 10.33 -0.52 3.01
C TYR A 57 10.69 -1.45 1.86
N VAL A 58 11.51 -0.97 0.92
CA VAL A 58 11.84 -1.75 -0.28
C VAL A 58 12.97 -2.73 0.02
N LEU A 59 12.75 -4.00 -0.35
CA LEU A 59 13.75 -5.06 -0.22
C LEU A 59 14.49 -5.28 -1.53
N GLU A 60 13.77 -5.30 -2.65
CA GLU A 60 14.35 -5.52 -3.97
C GLU A 60 13.59 -4.70 -5.01
N GLY A 61 14.29 -4.27 -6.04
CA GLY A 61 13.69 -3.52 -7.13
C GLY A 61 13.53 -2.05 -6.81
N GLU A 62 12.66 -1.39 -7.53
CA GLU A 62 12.44 0.05 -7.37
C GLU A 62 10.95 0.33 -7.28
N MET A 63 10.57 1.09 -6.26
CA MET A 63 9.18 1.51 -6.05
C MET A 63 9.01 2.94 -6.50
N ARG A 64 7.89 3.22 -7.16
CA ARG A 64 7.40 4.59 -7.27
C ARG A 64 6.08 4.67 -6.55
N LEU A 65 6.05 5.46 -5.50
CA LEU A 65 4.88 5.65 -4.66
C LEU A 65 4.29 7.01 -4.98
N PHE A 66 3.03 7.01 -5.37
CA PHE A 66 2.30 8.26 -5.62
C PHE A 66 1.37 8.52 -4.47
N VAL A 67 1.38 9.75 -3.97
CA VAL A 67 0.55 10.16 -2.84
C VAL A 67 -0.15 11.48 -3.16
N GLN A 68 -1.20 11.76 -2.41
CA GLN A 68 -1.93 13.03 -2.52
C GLN A 68 -2.02 13.67 -1.15
N ASN A 69 -2.37 14.96 -1.14
CA ASN A 69 -2.62 15.76 0.06
C ASN A 69 -1.39 15.84 0.99
N PRO A 70 -0.23 16.36 0.53
CA PRO A 70 0.03 16.95 -0.77
C PRO A 70 0.40 15.90 -1.82
N LYS A 71 0.27 16.28 -3.08
CA LYS A 71 0.61 15.42 -4.20
C LYS A 71 2.13 15.33 -4.35
N GLU A 72 2.63 14.10 -4.30
CA GLU A 72 4.06 13.82 -4.44
C GLU A 72 4.26 12.49 -5.15
N ALA A 73 5.42 12.34 -5.78
CA ALA A 73 5.89 11.06 -6.31
C ALA A 73 7.20 10.74 -5.60
N ILE A 74 7.25 9.61 -4.93
CA ILE A 74 8.39 9.20 -4.12
C ILE A 74 9.03 7.98 -4.76
N ALA A 75 10.34 8.06 -5.04
CA ALA A 75 11.11 6.93 -5.55
C ALA A 75 11.84 6.29 -4.38
N LEU A 76 11.67 4.97 -4.22
CA LEU A 76 12.33 4.21 -3.17
C LEU A 76 13.14 3.08 -3.78
N LYS A 77 14.38 2.97 -3.35
CA LYS A 77 15.32 1.90 -3.69
C LYS A 77 15.48 0.96 -2.50
N PRO A 78 16.09 -0.21 -2.69
CA PRO A 78 16.29 -1.14 -1.57
C PRO A 78 16.93 -0.46 -0.36
N GLY A 79 16.36 -0.72 0.81
CA GLY A 79 16.80 -0.12 2.06
C GLY A 79 16.18 1.23 2.37
N GLN A 80 15.38 1.79 1.48
CA GLN A 80 14.71 3.07 1.70
C GLN A 80 13.25 2.86 2.09
N SER A 81 12.72 3.80 2.85
CA SER A 81 11.36 3.71 3.37
C SER A 81 10.64 5.06 3.30
N TYR A 82 9.31 4.98 3.34
CA TYR A 82 8.46 6.16 3.39
C TYR A 82 7.16 5.80 4.12
N ALA A 83 6.75 6.66 5.03
CA ALA A 83 5.53 6.45 5.81
C ALA A 83 4.39 7.31 5.26
N VAL A 84 3.28 6.67 4.93
CA VAL A 84 2.06 7.35 4.49
C VAL A 84 1.11 7.43 5.67
N ALA A 85 0.72 8.65 6.04
CA ALA A 85 -0.16 8.89 7.18
C ALA A 85 -1.58 8.34 6.93
N PRO A 86 -2.33 8.07 8.01
CA PRO A 86 -3.73 7.70 7.87
C PRO A 86 -4.51 8.72 7.03
N GLY A 87 -5.41 8.23 6.19
CA GLY A 87 -6.25 9.06 5.35
C GLY A 87 -5.58 9.63 4.11
N ARG A 88 -4.29 9.45 3.95
CA ARG A 88 -3.58 9.99 2.79
C ARG A 88 -3.66 9.02 1.62
N PRO A 89 -4.25 9.43 0.48
CA PRO A 89 -4.36 8.56 -0.69
C PRO A 89 -3.00 8.17 -1.24
N HIS A 90 -2.85 6.92 -1.63
CA HIS A 90 -1.60 6.46 -2.21
C HIS A 90 -1.79 5.32 -3.21
N LEU A 91 -0.84 5.22 -4.12
CA LEU A 91 -0.75 4.23 -5.19
C LEU A 91 0.67 3.68 -5.21
N VAL A 92 0.81 2.36 -5.13
CA VAL A 92 2.13 1.72 -5.16
C VAL A 92 2.37 1.14 -6.54
N THR A 93 3.49 1.51 -7.16
CA THR A 93 3.86 0.99 -8.47
C THR A 93 5.28 0.44 -8.46
N ASN A 94 5.53 -0.47 -9.38
CA ASN A 94 6.88 -0.97 -9.66
C ASN A 94 7.48 -0.11 -10.77
N ALA A 95 8.57 0.59 -10.47
CA ALA A 95 9.21 1.50 -11.41
C ALA A 95 10.31 0.83 -12.23
N GLY A 96 10.60 -0.44 -11.96
CA GLY A 96 11.68 -1.16 -12.64
C GLY A 96 11.18 -2.13 -13.70
N ALA A 97 12.12 -2.89 -14.26
CA ALA A 97 11.84 -3.89 -15.28
C ALA A 97 11.76 -5.31 -14.71
N ARG A 98 11.95 -5.45 -13.42
CA ARG A 98 11.92 -6.74 -12.71
C ARG A 98 10.92 -6.66 -11.57
N SER A 99 10.65 -7.81 -10.95
CA SER A 99 9.81 -7.85 -9.75
C SER A 99 10.36 -6.94 -8.66
N MET A 100 9.46 -6.32 -7.93
CA MET A 100 9.77 -5.46 -6.80
C MET A 100 9.18 -6.10 -5.54
N THR A 101 10.01 -6.22 -4.50
CA THR A 101 9.59 -6.78 -3.22
C THR A 101 9.72 -5.73 -2.13
N PHE A 102 8.70 -5.58 -1.33
CA PHE A 102 8.69 -4.60 -0.25
C PHE A 102 7.92 -5.11 0.95
N LEU A 103 8.25 -4.53 2.10
CA LEU A 103 7.46 -4.70 3.32
C LEU A 103 6.53 -3.51 3.46
N VAL A 104 5.33 -3.77 3.92
CA VAL A 104 4.45 -2.72 4.40
C VAL A 104 4.16 -2.98 5.87
N LEU A 105 4.51 -2.00 6.70
CA LEU A 105 4.26 -2.01 8.13
C LEU A 105 3.04 -1.14 8.37
N GLN A 106 1.97 -1.74 8.86
CA GLN A 106 0.69 -1.07 9.04
C GLN A 106 0.35 -0.99 10.52
N GLY A 107 0.20 0.20 11.01
CA GLY A 107 -0.11 0.45 12.40
C GLY A 107 0.06 1.94 12.74
N VAL A 108 -0.21 2.33 13.95
CA VAL A 108 -0.88 1.50 14.97
C VAL A 108 -2.33 1.89 14.96
N GLY A 109 -3.23 0.90 14.95
CA GLY A 109 -4.66 1.16 14.92
C GLY A 109 -5.42 0.04 14.22
N GLU A 110 -6.74 0.19 14.15
CA GLU A 110 -7.58 -0.79 13.48
C GLU A 110 -7.38 -0.71 11.96
N TYR A 111 -7.06 -1.83 11.36
CA TYR A 111 -6.82 -1.89 9.92
C TYR A 111 -8.13 -1.82 9.14
N ASP A 112 -8.13 -1.00 8.10
CA ASP A 112 -9.08 -1.06 7.02
C ASP A 112 -8.38 -0.73 5.70
N TYR A 113 -9.07 -0.92 4.61
CA TYR A 113 -8.61 -0.57 3.27
C TYR A 113 -9.81 0.10 2.58
N VAL A 114 -9.64 1.33 2.16
CA VAL A 114 -10.69 2.11 1.50
C VAL A 114 -10.29 2.31 0.04
N PRO A 115 -10.83 1.50 -0.87
CA PRO A 115 -10.52 1.66 -2.29
C PRO A 115 -10.97 3.01 -2.80
N MET A 116 -10.21 3.57 -3.74
CA MET A 116 -10.59 4.78 -4.45
C MET A 116 -10.93 4.43 -5.89
N VAL A 117 -11.83 5.19 -6.45
CA VAL A 117 -12.26 4.98 -7.83
C VAL A 117 -11.35 5.73 -8.79
#